data_46b151d0baa443b10133bdc92b520960
#
_entry.id   46b151d0baa443b10133bdc92b520960
#
_cell.length_a   1.000
_cell.length_b   1.000
_cell.length_c   1.000
_cell.angle_alpha   90.00
_cell.angle_beta   90.00
_cell.angle_gamma   90.00
#
_symmetry.space_group_name_H-M   'P 1'
#
loop_
_entity.id
_entity.type
_entity.pdbx_description
1 polymer ?
#
loop_
_entity_poly.entity_id
_entity_poly.type
_entity_poly.pdbx_seq_one_letter_code
_entity_poly.pdbx_strand_id
1 'polypeptide(L)'
;MKKKVSIIGAGIVGLCSGYHLLKKGHEVTFFDKNEPGSGASYGNAGSFSNYGAVGLNQPSIFKNLPRYLFSSYSPLSIKFNYLLAIIPWAVRFLQNCNQKSMVATAEKMNALLVHSIAEYEQIFSDIGVSDLIERTGVIYIYNDAKNERVQESIRLRDYLKVKQVLLSKSDVHDMEPNLNPVYEGGIFFPTALHTRNPKKISDKIFNKCLELGATFVRDDIKYIVHSKLTSDSQEYDFDQLLIAAGAFSKQFTDQLGEDIPLETERGYHVHFKNSDKLITRPVCSFDSGVYLSPMDQGLRAAGTVEFGGLKNPPSPKRIEYITREAKKMISNLPDPYDSWLGFRPTLPDFVPVIGESKNFSNIFYAFGHNHLGWTLGAITGSIISKIISKDGVNLNFSKYSPARFR
;
A
#
# COMPACT_ATOMS: atom_id res chain seq x y z
N MET A 1 -4.27 -31.41 -1.36
CA MET A 1 -2.98 -31.95 -1.88
C MET A 1 -1.89 -30.90 -1.77
N LYS A 2 -0.68 -31.29 -1.38
CA LYS A 2 0.49 -30.44 -1.34
C LYS A 2 0.83 -29.95 -2.76
N LYS A 3 1.13 -28.65 -2.93
CA LYS A 3 1.50 -28.02 -4.20
C LYS A 3 2.84 -27.30 -4.04
N LYS A 4 3.59 -27.17 -5.14
CA LYS A 4 4.78 -26.33 -5.24
C LYS A 4 4.35 -24.97 -5.79
N VAL A 5 4.57 -23.91 -5.04
CA VAL A 5 4.13 -22.55 -5.39
C VAL A 5 5.36 -21.65 -5.52
N SER A 6 5.59 -21.15 -6.72
CA SER A 6 6.56 -20.10 -6.99
C SER A 6 5.91 -18.74 -6.80
N ILE A 7 6.57 -17.82 -6.09
CA ILE A 7 6.07 -16.46 -5.83
C ILE A 7 7.07 -15.45 -6.40
N ILE A 8 6.65 -14.68 -7.41
CA ILE A 8 7.44 -13.55 -7.90
C ILE A 8 7.10 -12.33 -7.06
N GLY A 9 8.10 -11.84 -6.32
CA GLY A 9 8.01 -10.70 -5.40
C GLY A 9 7.97 -11.12 -3.93
N ALA A 10 9.02 -10.76 -3.21
CA ALA A 10 9.17 -10.94 -1.76
C ALA A 10 8.85 -9.65 -0.96
N GLY A 11 7.93 -8.81 -1.45
CA GLY A 11 7.31 -7.74 -0.68
C GLY A 11 6.31 -8.27 0.33
N ILE A 12 5.72 -7.39 1.16
CA ILE A 12 4.82 -7.80 2.25
C ILE A 12 3.67 -8.71 1.78
N VAL A 13 3.09 -8.46 0.61
CA VAL A 13 1.99 -9.26 0.06
C VAL A 13 2.48 -10.67 -0.31
N GLY A 14 3.64 -10.77 -0.97
CA GLY A 14 4.26 -12.05 -1.31
C GLY A 14 4.65 -12.84 -0.05
N LEU A 15 5.28 -12.17 0.92
CA LEU A 15 5.71 -12.77 2.19
C LEU A 15 4.52 -13.33 3.00
N CYS A 16 3.45 -12.54 3.16
CA CYS A 16 2.25 -13.02 3.84
C CYS A 16 1.56 -14.15 3.07
N SER A 17 1.58 -14.11 1.73
CA SER A 17 1.02 -15.19 0.92
C SER A 17 1.81 -16.48 1.10
N GLY A 18 3.14 -16.40 1.05
CA GLY A 18 4.02 -17.55 1.30
C GLY A 18 3.85 -18.13 2.70
N TYR A 19 3.76 -17.26 3.72
CA TYR A 19 3.49 -17.69 5.09
C TYR A 19 2.21 -18.52 5.19
N HIS A 20 1.08 -18.03 4.66
CA HIS A 20 -0.20 -18.74 4.72
C HIS A 20 -0.17 -20.05 3.90
N LEU A 21 0.52 -20.07 2.76
CA LEU A 21 0.70 -21.29 1.96
C LEU A 21 1.51 -22.36 2.70
N LEU A 22 2.62 -21.98 3.33
CA LEU A 22 3.45 -22.85 4.16
C LEU A 22 2.69 -23.41 5.36
N LYS A 23 1.90 -22.58 6.04
CA LYS A 23 1.03 -23.03 7.16
C LYS A 23 -0.01 -24.06 6.70
N LYS A 24 -0.37 -24.09 5.42
CA LYS A 24 -1.22 -25.12 4.80
C LYS A 24 -0.45 -26.33 4.24
N GLY A 25 0.86 -26.38 4.44
CA GLY A 25 1.71 -27.50 4.04
C GLY A 25 2.13 -27.49 2.56
N HIS A 26 1.93 -26.38 1.84
CA HIS A 26 2.50 -26.22 0.50
C HIS A 26 4.01 -25.99 0.54
N GLU A 27 4.70 -26.25 -0.56
CA GLU A 27 6.09 -25.85 -0.77
C GLU A 27 6.11 -24.46 -1.41
N VAL A 28 6.98 -23.56 -0.92
CA VAL A 28 7.05 -22.18 -1.40
C VAL A 28 8.48 -21.83 -1.80
N THR A 29 8.64 -21.27 -3.00
CA THR A 29 9.88 -20.65 -3.45
C THR A 29 9.61 -19.18 -3.79
N PHE A 30 10.29 -18.26 -3.12
CA PHE A 30 10.24 -16.84 -3.45
C PHE A 30 11.32 -16.48 -4.47
N PHE A 31 10.96 -15.63 -5.43
CA PHE A 31 11.86 -15.02 -6.40
C PHE A 31 11.78 -13.50 -6.27
N ASP A 32 12.91 -12.86 -6.00
CA ASP A 32 13.03 -11.40 -6.00
C ASP A 32 14.47 -11.02 -6.35
N LYS A 33 14.65 -9.94 -7.11
CA LYS A 33 15.98 -9.42 -7.45
C LYS A 33 16.66 -8.74 -6.27
N ASN A 34 15.88 -8.26 -5.30
CA ASN A 34 16.35 -7.56 -4.11
C ASN A 34 16.14 -8.40 -2.85
N GLU A 35 16.65 -7.92 -1.73
CA GLU A 35 16.35 -8.49 -0.42
C GLU A 35 14.85 -8.44 -0.11
N PRO A 36 14.29 -9.45 0.57
CA PRO A 36 12.90 -9.47 0.94
C PRO A 36 12.47 -8.23 1.72
N GLY A 37 11.31 -7.69 1.39
CA GLY A 37 10.75 -6.50 2.05
C GLY A 37 11.44 -5.17 1.72
N SER A 38 12.45 -5.11 0.85
CA SER A 38 13.27 -3.91 0.58
C SER A 38 12.62 -2.91 -0.38
N GLY A 39 11.54 -3.27 -1.08
CA GLY A 39 10.83 -2.41 -2.01
C GLY A 39 9.83 -1.45 -1.33
N ALA A 40 8.63 -1.32 -1.89
CA ALA A 40 7.56 -0.46 -1.34
C ALA A 40 7.19 -0.81 0.12
N SER A 41 7.46 -2.03 0.56
CA SER A 41 7.26 -2.49 1.94
C SER A 41 8.22 -1.84 2.93
N TYR A 42 9.47 -1.56 2.54
CA TYR A 42 10.43 -0.79 3.34
C TYR A 42 10.00 0.66 3.52
N GLY A 43 9.59 1.29 2.43
CA GLY A 43 9.37 2.73 2.37
C GLY A 43 8.00 3.19 2.83
N ASN A 44 7.15 2.31 3.36
CA ASN A 44 5.83 2.72 3.85
C ASN A 44 5.91 3.45 5.20
N ALA A 45 4.78 4.06 5.61
CA ALA A 45 4.70 4.83 6.85
C ALA A 45 4.55 3.96 8.12
N GLY A 46 4.64 2.64 8.03
CA GLY A 46 4.51 1.73 9.17
C GLY A 46 3.09 1.57 9.72
N SER A 47 2.09 2.22 9.12
CA SER A 47 0.72 2.20 9.61
C SER A 47 -0.11 1.07 9.01
N PHE A 48 -0.82 0.34 9.85
CA PHE A 48 -1.86 -0.62 9.48
C PHE A 48 -3.20 0.11 9.46
N SER A 49 -3.53 0.67 8.31
CA SER A 49 -4.61 1.62 8.10
C SER A 49 -5.95 0.93 7.79
N ASN A 50 -6.50 0.22 8.77
CA ASN A 50 -7.80 -0.48 8.61
C ASN A 50 -9.00 0.46 8.38
N TYR A 51 -8.79 1.77 8.52
CA TYR A 51 -9.73 2.85 8.22
C TYR A 51 -9.62 3.36 6.77
N GLY A 52 -8.70 2.83 5.97
CA GLY A 52 -8.28 3.33 4.65
C GLY A 52 -9.22 2.99 3.49
N ALA A 53 -10.49 2.73 3.74
CA ALA A 53 -11.46 2.35 2.70
C ALA A 53 -11.75 3.46 1.68
N VAL A 54 -11.54 4.72 2.03
CA VAL A 54 -11.85 5.88 1.17
C VAL A 54 -10.71 6.13 0.19
N GLY A 55 -10.94 5.82 -1.08
CA GLY A 55 -9.98 6.00 -2.17
C GLY A 55 -9.86 7.45 -2.66
N LEU A 56 -8.95 7.66 -3.62
CA LEU A 56 -8.78 8.96 -4.29
C LEU A 56 -9.78 9.20 -5.43
N ASN A 57 -10.56 8.20 -5.80
CA ASN A 57 -11.56 8.26 -6.88
C ASN A 57 -12.83 9.02 -6.46
N GLN A 58 -12.65 10.19 -5.84
CA GLN A 58 -13.73 11.05 -5.38
C GLN A 58 -14.19 12.01 -6.48
N PRO A 59 -15.50 12.32 -6.60
CA PRO A 59 -16.00 13.28 -7.58
C PRO A 59 -15.36 14.68 -7.50
N SER A 60 -14.93 15.09 -6.30
CA SER A 60 -14.24 16.36 -6.05
C SER A 60 -12.90 16.50 -6.79
N ILE A 61 -12.36 15.41 -7.36
CA ILE A 61 -11.11 15.47 -8.14
C ILE A 61 -11.24 16.38 -9.36
N PHE A 62 -12.41 16.41 -10.00
CA PHE A 62 -12.64 17.24 -11.18
C PHE A 62 -12.49 18.73 -10.85
N LYS A 63 -12.95 19.18 -9.67
CA LYS A 63 -12.80 20.58 -9.24
C LYS A 63 -11.33 20.96 -9.02
N ASN A 64 -10.50 20.00 -8.62
CA ASN A 64 -9.10 20.22 -8.26
C ASN A 64 -8.12 19.86 -9.38
N LEU A 65 -8.58 19.28 -10.48
CA LEU A 65 -7.74 18.79 -11.57
C LEU A 65 -6.81 19.88 -12.16
N PRO A 66 -7.25 21.14 -12.43
CA PRO A 66 -6.35 22.18 -12.90
C PRO A 66 -5.21 22.47 -11.91
N ARG A 67 -5.52 22.53 -10.60
CA ARG A 67 -4.48 22.72 -9.55
C ARG A 67 -3.51 21.55 -9.52
N TYR A 68 -3.97 20.33 -9.69
CA TYR A 68 -3.13 19.13 -9.69
C TYR A 68 -2.18 19.07 -10.89
N LEU A 69 -2.62 19.54 -12.05
CA LEU A 69 -1.82 19.51 -13.28
C LEU A 69 -0.80 20.67 -13.34
N PHE A 70 -1.16 21.86 -12.88
CA PHE A 70 -0.37 23.09 -13.15
C PHE A 70 0.37 23.63 -11.92
N SER A 71 0.12 23.14 -10.71
CA SER A 71 0.80 23.62 -9.51
C SER A 71 1.97 22.72 -9.12
N SER A 72 3.18 23.29 -9.08
CA SER A 72 4.37 22.63 -8.52
C SER A 72 4.24 22.30 -7.03
N TYR A 73 3.25 22.90 -6.37
CA TYR A 73 2.95 22.76 -4.94
C TYR A 73 1.77 21.81 -4.68
N SER A 74 1.38 21.03 -5.66
CA SER A 74 0.32 20.02 -5.53
C SER A 74 0.85 18.72 -4.90
N PRO A 75 0.05 18.02 -4.08
CA PRO A 75 0.40 16.66 -3.62
C PRO A 75 0.45 15.64 -4.77
N LEU A 76 -0.16 15.94 -5.92
CA LEU A 76 -0.14 15.14 -7.14
C LEU A 76 0.65 15.85 -8.24
N SER A 77 1.44 15.11 -9.00
CA SER A 77 2.15 15.61 -10.19
C SER A 77 2.29 14.53 -11.26
N ILE A 78 2.45 14.97 -12.51
CA ILE A 78 2.73 14.10 -13.64
C ILE A 78 4.03 14.58 -14.29
N LYS A 79 4.98 13.66 -14.52
CA LYS A 79 6.19 13.96 -15.28
C LYS A 79 5.83 14.33 -16.72
N PHE A 80 6.40 15.40 -17.26
CA PHE A 80 6.07 15.89 -18.61
C PHE A 80 6.26 14.82 -19.69
N ASN A 81 7.37 14.09 -19.62
CA ASN A 81 7.67 12.99 -20.56
C ASN A 81 6.78 11.75 -20.36
N TYR A 82 5.90 11.75 -19.37
CA TYR A 82 4.96 10.65 -19.07
C TYR A 82 3.50 10.99 -19.36
N LEU A 83 3.22 12.24 -19.76
CA LEU A 83 1.85 12.73 -19.98
C LEU A 83 1.05 11.88 -20.98
N LEU A 84 1.65 11.50 -22.09
CA LEU A 84 0.97 10.69 -23.09
C LEU A 84 0.76 9.24 -22.64
N ALA A 85 1.73 8.70 -21.93
CA ALA A 85 1.68 7.31 -21.46
C ALA A 85 0.60 7.08 -20.39
N ILE A 86 0.32 8.09 -19.55
CA ILE A 86 -0.69 7.97 -18.49
C ILE A 86 -2.14 8.09 -18.99
N ILE A 87 -2.39 8.63 -20.20
CA ILE A 87 -3.74 8.94 -20.69
C ILE A 87 -4.69 7.74 -20.62
N PRO A 88 -4.34 6.52 -21.08
CA PRO A 88 -5.29 5.39 -21.05
C PRO A 88 -5.71 5.03 -19.61
N TRP A 89 -4.77 5.07 -18.67
CA TRP A 89 -5.06 4.83 -17.26
C TRP A 89 -5.89 5.98 -16.67
N ALA A 90 -5.52 7.23 -16.95
CA ALA A 90 -6.21 8.41 -16.43
C ALA A 90 -7.68 8.46 -16.87
N VAL A 91 -7.97 8.11 -18.11
CA VAL A 91 -9.37 8.02 -18.62
C VAL A 91 -10.16 6.99 -17.81
N ARG A 92 -9.62 5.77 -17.64
CA ARG A 92 -10.26 4.71 -16.81
C ARG A 92 -10.43 5.17 -15.36
N PHE A 93 -9.45 5.88 -14.80
CA PHE A 93 -9.53 6.44 -13.44
C PHE A 93 -10.63 7.49 -13.33
N LEU A 94 -10.69 8.47 -14.23
CA LEU A 94 -11.70 9.53 -14.21
C LEU A 94 -13.12 8.98 -14.39
N GLN A 95 -13.31 7.90 -15.16
CA GLN A 95 -14.58 7.19 -15.25
C GLN A 95 -15.03 6.59 -13.91
N ASN A 96 -14.09 6.25 -13.04
CA ASN A 96 -14.37 5.77 -11.69
C ASN A 96 -14.54 6.89 -10.64
N CYS A 97 -14.33 8.17 -11.01
CA CYS A 97 -14.48 9.33 -10.14
C CYS A 97 -15.93 9.84 -10.09
N ASN A 98 -16.86 8.99 -9.72
CA ASN A 98 -18.26 9.32 -9.51
C ASN A 98 -18.77 8.70 -8.21
N GLN A 99 -19.89 9.21 -7.68
CA GLN A 99 -20.42 8.80 -6.38
C GLN A 99 -20.66 7.29 -6.27
N LYS A 100 -21.25 6.68 -7.30
CA LYS A 100 -21.56 5.25 -7.34
C LYS A 100 -20.29 4.39 -7.27
N SER A 101 -19.30 4.72 -8.10
CA SER A 101 -18.02 4.00 -8.14
C SER A 101 -17.22 4.21 -6.85
N MET A 102 -17.23 5.42 -6.28
CA MET A 102 -16.56 5.72 -5.02
C MET A 102 -17.11 4.87 -3.88
N VAL A 103 -18.44 4.81 -3.73
CA VAL A 103 -19.07 3.99 -2.68
C VAL A 103 -18.77 2.50 -2.91
N ALA A 104 -18.93 2.01 -4.14
CA ALA A 104 -18.65 0.61 -4.48
C ALA A 104 -17.17 0.22 -4.24
N THR A 105 -16.21 1.13 -4.54
CA THR A 105 -14.80 0.93 -4.20
C THR A 105 -14.60 0.85 -2.70
N ALA A 106 -15.19 1.79 -1.96
CA ALA A 106 -15.05 1.85 -0.50
C ALA A 106 -15.63 0.59 0.18
N GLU A 107 -16.78 0.09 -0.28
CA GLU A 107 -17.37 -1.16 0.21
C GLU A 107 -16.46 -2.38 -0.05
N LYS A 108 -15.90 -2.48 -1.27
CA LYS A 108 -14.96 -3.55 -1.62
C LYS A 108 -13.71 -3.50 -0.75
N MET A 109 -13.13 -2.32 -0.58
CA MET A 109 -11.93 -2.13 0.25
C MET A 109 -12.23 -2.42 1.72
N ASN A 110 -13.36 -1.93 2.24
CA ASN A 110 -13.76 -2.18 3.63
C ASN A 110 -13.96 -3.68 3.92
N ALA A 111 -14.48 -4.43 2.96
CA ALA A 111 -14.66 -5.88 3.10
C ALA A 111 -13.33 -6.66 3.31
N LEU A 112 -12.19 -6.10 2.86
CA LEU A 112 -10.86 -6.63 3.18
C LEU A 112 -10.32 -6.03 4.48
N LEU A 113 -10.47 -4.72 4.66
CA LEU A 113 -9.87 -3.98 5.75
C LEU A 113 -10.39 -4.39 7.14
N VAL A 114 -11.66 -4.76 7.24
CA VAL A 114 -12.25 -5.22 8.52
C VAL A 114 -11.59 -6.51 9.05
N HIS A 115 -10.97 -7.30 8.17
CA HIS A 115 -10.28 -8.53 8.53
C HIS A 115 -8.75 -8.35 8.65
N SER A 116 -8.20 -7.22 8.18
CA SER A 116 -6.76 -7.04 8.01
C SER A 116 -5.98 -7.16 9.32
N ILE A 117 -6.46 -6.55 10.40
CA ILE A 117 -5.78 -6.57 11.70
C ILE A 117 -5.83 -7.98 12.30
N ALA A 118 -6.97 -8.65 12.27
CA ALA A 118 -7.12 -10.00 12.83
C ALA A 118 -6.17 -11.01 12.15
N GLU A 119 -6.03 -10.92 10.81
CA GLU A 119 -5.10 -11.77 10.08
C GLU A 119 -3.63 -11.45 10.41
N TYR A 120 -3.30 -10.18 10.66
CA TYR A 120 -1.96 -9.80 11.13
C TYR A 120 -1.68 -10.25 12.56
N GLU A 121 -2.65 -10.21 13.48
CA GLU A 121 -2.45 -10.66 14.86
C GLU A 121 -2.02 -12.14 14.92
N GLN A 122 -2.53 -12.98 14.03
CA GLN A 122 -2.11 -14.39 13.92
C GLN A 122 -0.64 -14.47 13.50
N ILE A 123 -0.22 -13.68 12.50
CA ILE A 123 1.18 -13.62 12.05
C ILE A 123 2.07 -13.07 13.18
N PHE A 124 1.67 -11.96 13.82
CA PHE A 124 2.46 -11.31 14.90
C PHE A 124 2.70 -12.25 16.07
N SER A 125 1.69 -13.02 16.45
CA SER A 125 1.83 -14.06 17.47
C SER A 125 2.84 -15.13 17.09
N ASP A 126 2.78 -15.64 15.85
CA ASP A 126 3.65 -16.71 15.36
C ASP A 126 5.12 -16.27 15.18
N ILE A 127 5.37 -14.99 14.90
CA ILE A 127 6.72 -14.45 14.69
C ILE A 127 7.27 -13.69 15.89
N GLY A 128 6.50 -13.56 16.98
CA GLY A 128 6.95 -12.95 18.23
C GLY A 128 7.31 -11.47 18.11
N VAL A 129 6.42 -10.63 17.50
CA VAL A 129 6.68 -9.20 17.26
C VAL A 129 5.67 -8.28 17.92
N SER A 130 4.92 -8.74 18.90
CA SER A 130 3.88 -7.95 19.56
C SER A 130 4.43 -6.65 20.20
N ASP A 131 5.69 -6.67 20.62
CA ASP A 131 6.45 -5.53 21.16
C ASP A 131 6.86 -4.49 20.08
N LEU A 132 6.84 -4.86 18.81
CA LEU A 132 7.13 -3.97 17.68
C LEU A 132 5.87 -3.29 17.12
N ILE A 133 4.70 -3.61 17.66
CA ILE A 133 3.41 -3.11 17.20
C ILE A 133 2.82 -2.14 18.22
N GLU A 134 2.76 -0.88 17.83
CA GLU A 134 2.16 0.18 18.64
C GLU A 134 0.65 0.29 18.36
N ARG A 135 -0.14 0.45 19.43
CA ARG A 135 -1.61 0.51 19.39
C ARG A 135 -2.11 1.92 19.76
N THR A 136 -1.39 2.92 19.27
CA THR A 136 -1.63 4.34 19.60
C THR A 136 -2.70 4.99 18.73
N GLY A 137 -3.17 4.30 17.69
CA GLY A 137 -4.06 4.85 16.68
C GLY A 137 -3.35 5.84 15.75
N VAL A 138 -4.15 6.51 14.90
CA VAL A 138 -3.69 7.48 13.90
C VAL A 138 -4.57 8.71 13.94
N ILE A 139 -4.00 9.89 13.77
CA ILE A 139 -4.76 11.15 13.65
C ILE A 139 -4.64 11.69 12.21
N TYR A 140 -5.78 12.07 11.62
CA TYR A 140 -5.84 12.92 10.44
C TYR A 140 -6.22 14.31 10.84
N ILE A 141 -5.36 15.31 10.59
CA ILE A 141 -5.66 16.72 10.85
C ILE A 141 -6.14 17.41 9.57
N TYR A 142 -7.01 18.39 9.71
CA TYR A 142 -7.55 19.20 8.61
C TYR A 142 -7.58 20.67 8.98
N ASN A 143 -7.42 21.55 7.98
CA ASN A 143 -7.38 23.02 8.16
C ASN A 143 -8.74 23.66 7.98
N ASP A 144 -9.72 22.94 7.43
CA ASP A 144 -11.09 23.41 7.20
C ASP A 144 -12.07 22.26 7.43
N ALA A 145 -12.80 22.35 8.53
CA ALA A 145 -13.83 21.36 8.88
C ALA A 145 -14.99 21.32 7.86
N LYS A 146 -15.24 22.41 7.11
CA LYS A 146 -16.30 22.50 6.10
C LYS A 146 -15.85 21.99 4.74
N ASN A 147 -14.59 21.61 4.58
CA ASN A 147 -14.06 21.06 3.33
C ASN A 147 -14.86 19.84 2.89
N GLU A 148 -15.42 19.89 1.68
CA GLU A 148 -16.30 18.86 1.12
C GLU A 148 -15.66 17.46 1.16
N ARG A 149 -14.36 17.35 0.89
CA ARG A 149 -13.61 16.09 0.92
C ARG A 149 -13.51 15.53 2.34
N VAL A 150 -13.30 16.38 3.33
CA VAL A 150 -13.25 15.97 4.75
C VAL A 150 -14.60 15.40 5.15
N GLN A 151 -15.69 16.18 4.88
CA GLN A 151 -17.05 15.79 5.23
C GLN A 151 -17.52 14.51 4.50
N GLU A 152 -17.22 14.37 3.21
CA GLU A 152 -17.54 13.18 2.46
C GLU A 152 -16.78 11.94 2.99
N SER A 153 -15.52 12.14 3.34
CA SER A 153 -14.66 11.11 3.95
C SER A 153 -15.19 10.62 5.30
N ILE A 154 -15.69 11.54 6.15
CA ILE A 154 -16.31 11.22 7.44
C ILE A 154 -17.60 10.42 7.20
N ARG A 155 -18.54 10.96 6.38
CA ARG A 155 -19.82 10.31 6.08
C ARG A 155 -19.64 8.90 5.50
N LEU A 156 -18.67 8.72 4.59
CA LEU A 156 -18.43 7.42 3.98
C LEU A 156 -17.88 6.41 4.97
N ARG A 157 -17.00 6.83 5.89
CA ARG A 157 -16.52 5.95 6.97
C ARG A 157 -17.63 5.61 7.98
N ASP A 158 -18.50 6.54 8.30
CA ASP A 158 -19.67 6.27 9.15
C ASP A 158 -20.61 5.25 8.50
N TYR A 159 -20.90 5.43 7.21
CA TYR A 159 -21.65 4.46 6.41
C TYR A 159 -21.04 3.04 6.45
N LEU A 160 -19.72 2.97 6.34
CA LEU A 160 -18.96 1.70 6.39
C LEU A 160 -18.73 1.19 7.82
N LYS A 161 -19.23 1.89 8.85
CA LYS A 161 -19.04 1.55 10.27
C LYS A 161 -17.57 1.49 10.69
N VAL A 162 -16.73 2.30 10.06
CA VAL A 162 -15.33 2.46 10.47
C VAL A 162 -15.27 3.24 11.78
N LYS A 163 -14.58 2.70 12.79
CA LYS A 163 -14.43 3.37 14.07
C LYS A 163 -13.57 4.61 13.92
N GLN A 164 -14.18 5.79 14.11
CA GLN A 164 -13.52 7.09 14.05
C GLN A 164 -14.05 8.00 15.16
N VAL A 165 -13.24 8.96 15.60
CA VAL A 165 -13.60 9.97 16.62
C VAL A 165 -13.21 11.33 16.05
N LEU A 166 -14.15 12.26 16.02
CA LEU A 166 -13.88 13.65 15.63
C LEU A 166 -13.23 14.38 16.81
N LEU A 167 -12.10 15.03 16.54
CA LEU A 167 -11.32 15.77 17.51
C LEU A 167 -11.47 17.27 17.28
N SER A 168 -11.68 18.04 18.35
CA SER A 168 -11.51 19.46 18.35
C SER A 168 -10.03 19.85 18.22
N LYS A 169 -9.74 21.13 18.00
CA LYS A 169 -8.37 21.66 17.98
C LYS A 169 -7.63 21.40 19.30
N SER A 170 -8.31 21.54 20.44
CA SER A 170 -7.75 21.25 21.76
C SER A 170 -7.43 19.76 21.91
N ASP A 171 -8.35 18.86 21.52
CA ASP A 171 -8.12 17.42 21.63
C ASP A 171 -6.89 16.98 20.84
N VAL A 172 -6.70 17.53 19.61
CA VAL A 172 -5.51 17.26 18.80
C VAL A 172 -4.25 17.76 19.51
N HIS A 173 -4.29 18.96 20.09
CA HIS A 173 -3.15 19.53 20.82
C HIS A 173 -2.82 18.70 22.06
N ASP A 174 -3.81 18.28 22.83
CA ASP A 174 -3.61 17.45 24.01
C ASP A 174 -3.01 16.08 23.68
N MET A 175 -3.39 15.52 22.54
CA MET A 175 -2.85 14.25 22.06
C MET A 175 -1.44 14.37 21.47
N GLU A 176 -1.13 15.47 20.79
CA GLU A 176 0.15 15.72 20.08
C GLU A 176 0.59 17.18 20.25
N PRO A 177 1.13 17.56 21.44
CA PRO A 177 1.40 18.96 21.79
C PRO A 177 2.52 19.62 20.96
N ASN A 178 3.36 18.83 20.29
CA ASN A 178 4.44 19.35 19.44
C ASN A 178 3.98 19.69 18.02
N LEU A 179 2.72 19.40 17.65
CA LEU A 179 2.17 19.85 16.38
C LEU A 179 1.90 21.34 16.39
N ASN A 180 2.34 22.04 15.34
CA ASN A 180 1.96 23.42 15.14
C ASN A 180 0.43 23.51 14.97
N PRO A 181 -0.24 24.53 15.55
CA PRO A 181 -1.69 24.65 15.55
C PRO A 181 -2.26 25.14 14.20
N VAL A 182 -1.79 24.55 13.09
CA VAL A 182 -2.19 24.85 11.70
C VAL A 182 -3.43 24.10 11.24
N TYR A 183 -4.20 23.55 12.18
CA TYR A 183 -5.41 22.75 11.97
C TYR A 183 -6.59 23.31 12.74
N GLU A 184 -7.80 23.04 12.28
CA GLU A 184 -9.05 23.33 12.99
C GLU A 184 -9.55 22.16 13.83
N GLY A 185 -9.14 20.93 13.48
CA GLY A 185 -9.52 19.71 14.16
C GLY A 185 -8.89 18.47 13.54
N GLY A 186 -9.38 17.32 13.94
CA GLY A 186 -8.87 16.05 13.44
C GLY A 186 -9.89 14.92 13.44
N ILE A 187 -9.49 13.80 12.86
CA ILE A 187 -10.19 12.52 12.89
C ILE A 187 -9.22 11.50 13.48
N PHE A 188 -9.59 10.91 14.60
CA PHE A 188 -8.79 9.86 15.24
C PHE A 188 -9.32 8.47 14.89
N PHE A 189 -8.40 7.58 14.53
CA PHE A 189 -8.67 6.18 14.20
C PHE A 189 -8.06 5.27 15.29
N PRO A 190 -8.79 4.95 16.35
CA PRO A 190 -8.25 4.27 17.53
C PRO A 190 -7.86 2.81 17.29
N THR A 191 -8.37 2.18 16.23
CA THR A 191 -8.10 0.76 15.91
C THR A 191 -6.92 0.56 14.97
N ALA A 192 -6.33 1.65 14.46
CA ALA A 192 -5.14 1.57 13.63
C ALA A 192 -3.93 1.14 14.46
N LEU A 193 -3.07 0.34 13.85
CA LEU A 193 -1.79 -0.08 14.43
C LEU A 193 -0.65 0.63 13.72
N HIS A 194 0.51 0.66 14.37
CA HIS A 194 1.72 1.22 13.81
C HIS A 194 2.94 0.36 14.15
N THR A 195 3.94 0.35 13.30
CA THR A 195 5.29 -0.16 13.62
C THR A 195 6.34 0.88 13.26
N ARG A 196 7.31 1.07 14.13
CA ARG A 196 8.45 1.95 13.87
C ARG A 196 9.44 1.37 12.86
N ASN A 197 9.32 0.08 12.54
CA ASN A 197 10.26 -0.60 11.66
C ASN A 197 9.58 -1.63 10.73
N PRO A 198 9.01 -1.19 9.60
CA PRO A 198 8.40 -2.10 8.63
C PRO A 198 9.36 -3.17 8.10
N LYS A 199 10.65 -2.82 7.92
CA LYS A 199 11.66 -3.79 7.44
C LYS A 199 11.82 -4.95 8.42
N LYS A 200 11.91 -4.66 9.72
CA LYS A 200 12.05 -5.68 10.76
C LYS A 200 10.87 -6.65 10.80
N ILE A 201 9.66 -6.14 10.60
CA ILE A 201 8.46 -6.99 10.48
C ILE A 201 8.55 -7.90 9.24
N SER A 202 8.91 -7.31 8.08
CA SER A 202 9.08 -8.08 6.83
C SER A 202 10.14 -9.17 6.99
N ASP A 203 11.28 -8.85 7.64
CA ASP A 203 12.36 -9.81 7.90
C ASP A 203 11.90 -10.95 8.82
N LYS A 204 11.14 -10.64 9.86
CA LYS A 204 10.59 -11.65 10.76
C LYS A 204 9.61 -12.60 10.05
N ILE A 205 8.73 -12.06 9.19
CA ILE A 205 7.84 -12.90 8.37
C ILE A 205 8.65 -13.77 7.41
N PHE A 206 9.66 -13.20 6.74
CA PHE A 206 10.51 -13.94 5.83
C PHE A 206 11.28 -15.07 6.54
N ASN A 207 11.91 -14.78 7.68
CA ASN A 207 12.61 -15.78 8.47
C ASN A 207 11.67 -16.90 8.91
N LYS A 208 10.43 -16.56 9.30
CA LYS A 208 9.41 -17.56 9.62
C LYS A 208 9.06 -18.44 8.41
N CYS A 209 8.99 -17.87 7.21
CA CYS A 209 8.81 -18.66 6.00
C CYS A 209 9.98 -19.63 5.77
N LEU A 210 11.23 -19.21 6.00
CA LEU A 210 12.39 -20.07 5.91
C LEU A 210 12.35 -21.22 6.95
N GLU A 211 12.00 -20.92 8.20
CA GLU A 211 11.79 -21.91 9.28
C GLU A 211 10.72 -22.95 8.88
N LEU A 212 9.68 -22.52 8.15
CA LEU A 212 8.62 -23.39 7.64
C LEU A 212 9.01 -24.13 6.32
N GLY A 213 10.26 -23.98 5.85
CA GLY A 213 10.81 -24.70 4.71
C GLY A 213 10.70 -23.98 3.37
N ALA A 214 10.50 -22.66 3.35
CA ALA A 214 10.56 -21.90 2.10
C ALA A 214 11.98 -21.82 1.55
N THR A 215 12.07 -21.67 0.24
CA THR A 215 13.32 -21.33 -0.47
C THR A 215 13.25 -19.88 -0.97
N PHE A 216 14.38 -19.19 -0.97
CA PHE A 216 14.52 -17.88 -1.59
C PHE A 216 15.57 -17.91 -2.70
N VAL A 217 15.19 -17.48 -3.87
CA VAL A 217 16.06 -17.32 -5.05
C VAL A 217 16.19 -15.83 -5.35
N ARG A 218 17.39 -15.29 -5.17
CA ARG A 218 17.69 -13.91 -5.52
C ARG A 218 17.99 -13.81 -7.00
N ASP A 219 16.95 -13.59 -7.81
CA ASP A 219 17.06 -13.45 -9.25
C ASP A 219 16.00 -12.50 -9.82
N ASP A 220 16.31 -11.84 -10.94
CA ASP A 220 15.41 -10.91 -11.62
C ASP A 220 14.64 -11.63 -12.72
N ILE A 221 13.52 -12.21 -12.36
CA ILE A 221 12.65 -12.90 -13.32
C ILE A 221 12.15 -11.89 -14.37
N LYS A 222 12.38 -12.20 -15.64
CA LYS A 222 12.01 -11.35 -16.78
C LYS A 222 10.81 -11.89 -17.55
N TYR A 223 10.74 -13.20 -17.71
CA TYR A 223 9.76 -13.84 -18.59
C TYR A 223 9.10 -15.04 -17.93
N ILE A 224 7.86 -15.30 -18.38
CA ILE A 224 7.09 -16.50 -18.06
C ILE A 224 6.82 -17.20 -19.39
N VAL A 225 7.42 -18.39 -19.59
CA VAL A 225 7.31 -19.14 -20.84
C VAL A 225 7.05 -20.61 -20.53
N HIS A 226 5.93 -21.17 -21.00
CA HIS A 226 5.62 -22.61 -20.92
C HIS A 226 5.84 -23.23 -19.51
N SER A 227 5.25 -22.65 -18.46
CA SER A 227 5.42 -23.10 -17.06
C SER A 227 6.86 -22.96 -16.52
N LYS A 228 7.66 -22.06 -17.10
CA LYS A 228 8.99 -21.71 -16.62
C LYS A 228 9.08 -20.23 -16.31
N LEU A 229 9.82 -19.89 -15.27
CA LEU A 229 10.29 -18.55 -14.97
C LEU A 229 11.68 -18.39 -15.55
N THR A 230 11.91 -17.34 -16.32
CA THR A 230 13.20 -17.11 -16.99
C THR A 230 13.79 -15.78 -16.52
N SER A 231 15.04 -15.82 -16.09
CA SER A 231 15.91 -14.66 -15.86
C SER A 231 16.95 -14.55 -16.99
N ASP A 232 17.87 -13.60 -16.86
CA ASP A 232 19.00 -13.49 -17.80
C ASP A 232 20.01 -14.65 -17.64
N SER A 233 19.96 -15.40 -16.51
CA SER A 233 20.95 -16.41 -16.15
C SER A 233 20.41 -17.85 -16.15
N GLN A 234 19.14 -18.05 -15.80
CA GLN A 234 18.59 -19.38 -15.55
C GLN A 234 17.09 -19.46 -15.84
N GLU A 235 16.62 -20.72 -15.92
CA GLU A 235 15.20 -21.07 -15.98
C GLU A 235 14.81 -21.89 -14.75
N TYR A 236 13.57 -21.69 -14.28
CA TYR A 236 13.01 -22.38 -13.12
C TYR A 236 11.63 -22.91 -13.47
N ASP A 237 11.39 -24.19 -13.26
CA ASP A 237 10.06 -24.78 -13.43
C ASP A 237 9.13 -24.40 -12.28
N PHE A 238 7.84 -24.27 -12.55
CA PHE A 238 6.82 -24.07 -11.53
C PHE A 238 5.56 -24.91 -11.78
N ASP A 239 4.93 -25.36 -10.71
CA ASP A 239 3.62 -26.01 -10.78
C ASP A 239 2.50 -24.97 -10.64
N GLN A 240 2.60 -24.10 -9.64
CA GLN A 240 1.71 -22.99 -9.41
C GLN A 240 2.53 -21.70 -9.30
N LEU A 241 2.05 -20.61 -9.86
CA LEU A 241 2.72 -19.33 -9.85
C LEU A 241 1.84 -18.26 -9.19
N LEU A 242 2.39 -17.52 -8.22
CA LEU A 242 1.79 -16.31 -7.68
C LEU A 242 2.61 -15.08 -8.11
N ILE A 243 1.99 -14.15 -8.80
CA ILE A 243 2.58 -12.86 -9.16
C ILE A 243 2.19 -11.83 -8.10
N ALA A 244 3.15 -11.45 -7.26
CA ALA A 244 3.03 -10.50 -6.15
C ALA A 244 4.11 -9.39 -6.23
N ALA A 245 4.54 -9.03 -7.45
CA ALA A 245 5.66 -8.13 -7.72
C ALA A 245 5.29 -6.62 -7.61
N GLY A 246 4.18 -6.29 -6.96
CA GLY A 246 3.73 -4.91 -6.77
C GLY A 246 3.56 -4.17 -8.10
N ALA A 247 4.17 -2.99 -8.25
CA ALA A 247 4.10 -2.18 -9.47
C ALA A 247 4.78 -2.85 -10.69
N PHE A 248 5.65 -3.83 -10.47
CA PHE A 248 6.32 -4.60 -11.52
C PHE A 248 5.46 -5.76 -12.07
N SER A 249 4.29 -6.02 -11.49
CA SER A 249 3.42 -7.12 -11.92
C SER A 249 2.89 -6.94 -13.34
N LYS A 250 2.77 -5.69 -13.84
CA LYS A 250 2.25 -5.42 -15.18
C LYS A 250 3.05 -6.12 -16.28
N GLN A 251 4.37 -6.16 -16.19
CA GLN A 251 5.21 -6.83 -17.21
C GLN A 251 4.86 -8.32 -17.38
N PHE A 252 4.40 -8.97 -16.31
CA PHE A 252 4.03 -10.39 -16.37
C PHE A 252 2.60 -10.58 -16.88
N THR A 253 1.66 -9.70 -16.48
CA THR A 253 0.28 -9.80 -16.98
C THR A 253 0.21 -9.52 -18.47
N ASP A 254 1.02 -8.56 -18.97
CA ASP A 254 1.12 -8.29 -20.41
C ASP A 254 1.65 -9.48 -21.19
N GLN A 255 2.67 -10.22 -20.67
CA GLN A 255 3.19 -11.46 -21.27
C GLN A 255 2.15 -12.59 -21.30
N LEU A 256 1.27 -12.64 -20.29
CA LEU A 256 0.19 -13.63 -20.20
C LEU A 256 -1.06 -13.25 -21.00
N GLY A 257 -1.00 -12.14 -21.76
CA GLY A 257 -2.11 -11.65 -22.58
C GLY A 257 -3.29 -11.11 -21.77
N GLU A 258 -3.04 -10.64 -20.54
CA GLU A 258 -4.06 -10.04 -19.68
C GLU A 258 -3.84 -8.53 -19.52
N ASP A 259 -4.70 -7.72 -20.16
CA ASP A 259 -4.67 -6.26 -20.05
C ASP A 259 -5.24 -5.80 -18.69
N ILE A 260 -4.38 -5.84 -17.68
CA ILE A 260 -4.69 -5.28 -16.35
C ILE A 260 -4.11 -3.87 -16.28
N PRO A 261 -4.94 -2.82 -16.11
CA PRO A 261 -4.49 -1.43 -16.17
C PRO A 261 -3.76 -1.01 -14.88
N LEU A 262 -2.65 -1.69 -14.60
CA LEU A 262 -1.79 -1.38 -13.46
C LEU A 262 -0.86 -0.23 -13.82
N GLU A 263 -0.82 0.79 -12.96
CA GLU A 263 0.08 1.93 -13.05
C GLU A 263 0.86 2.08 -11.74
N THR A 264 1.91 2.88 -11.76
CA THR A 264 2.66 3.21 -10.56
C THR A 264 2.44 4.64 -10.10
N GLU A 265 1.95 4.78 -8.86
CA GLU A 265 2.06 6.04 -8.12
C GLU A 265 3.40 6.09 -7.40
N ARG A 266 4.27 6.96 -7.85
CA ARG A 266 5.56 7.22 -7.21
C ARG A 266 5.34 8.00 -5.94
N GLY A 267 5.67 7.39 -4.81
CA GLY A 267 5.58 7.98 -3.49
C GLY A 267 6.96 8.22 -2.90
N TYR A 268 7.09 9.29 -2.15
CA TYR A 268 8.37 9.68 -1.56
C TYR A 268 8.26 9.73 -0.05
N HIS A 269 9.40 9.54 0.62
CA HIS A 269 9.53 9.94 2.00
C HIS A 269 10.88 10.60 2.27
N VAL A 270 10.94 11.36 3.35
CA VAL A 270 12.17 11.90 3.94
C VAL A 270 12.25 11.52 5.40
N HIS A 271 13.48 11.45 5.95
CA HIS A 271 13.70 11.17 7.37
C HIS A 271 14.36 12.37 8.07
N PHE A 272 13.84 12.68 9.27
CA PHE A 272 14.39 13.69 10.18
C PHE A 272 15.02 12.98 11.38
N LYS A 273 16.35 13.11 11.52
CA LYS A 273 17.11 12.43 12.57
C LYS A 273 16.75 12.95 13.96
N ASN A 274 16.75 12.09 14.96
CA ASN A 274 16.49 12.43 16.37
C ASN A 274 15.13 13.13 16.60
N SER A 275 14.14 12.86 15.76
CA SER A 275 12.82 13.49 15.80
C SER A 275 11.68 12.50 16.09
N ASP A 276 12.00 11.26 16.43
CA ASP A 276 11.04 10.17 16.68
C ASP A 276 10.13 10.40 17.89
N LYS A 277 10.57 11.23 18.84
CA LYS A 277 9.82 11.56 20.06
C LYS A 277 8.94 12.81 19.93
N LEU A 278 8.98 13.49 18.79
CA LEU A 278 8.19 14.71 18.59
C LEU A 278 6.70 14.43 18.46
N ILE A 279 6.32 13.22 18.01
CA ILE A 279 4.93 12.76 18.01
C ILE A 279 4.86 11.35 18.59
N THR A 280 3.72 11.02 19.21
CA THR A 280 3.53 9.73 19.88
C THR A 280 2.87 8.69 18.98
N ARG A 281 2.27 9.12 17.87
CA ARG A 281 1.54 8.31 16.89
C ARG A 281 1.63 8.91 15.50
N PRO A 282 1.30 8.16 14.45
CA PRO A 282 1.26 8.74 13.12
C PRO A 282 0.20 9.85 12.98
N VAL A 283 0.57 10.94 12.30
CA VAL A 283 -0.30 12.07 12.00
C VAL A 283 -0.28 12.37 10.51
N CYS A 284 -1.46 12.42 9.88
CA CYS A 284 -1.61 12.75 8.47
C CYS A 284 -2.29 14.12 8.31
N SER A 285 -1.71 15.00 7.49
CA SER A 285 -2.41 16.20 7.04
C SER A 285 -3.32 15.87 5.86
N PHE A 286 -4.62 16.04 6.04
CA PHE A 286 -5.61 15.80 4.99
C PHE A 286 -5.42 16.72 3.78
N ASP A 287 -4.97 17.96 4.04
CA ASP A 287 -4.80 18.99 3.02
C ASP A 287 -3.55 18.80 2.16
N SER A 288 -2.43 18.48 2.78
CA SER A 288 -1.15 18.27 2.08
C SER A 288 -0.92 16.83 1.65
N GLY A 289 -1.62 15.86 2.24
CA GLY A 289 -1.38 14.43 2.02
C GLY A 289 -0.03 13.95 2.57
N VAL A 290 0.60 14.71 3.49
CA VAL A 290 1.83 14.32 4.15
C VAL A 290 1.52 13.59 5.45
N TYR A 291 2.15 12.44 5.60
CA TYR A 291 1.98 11.52 6.71
C TYR A 291 3.26 11.50 7.55
N LEU A 292 3.20 11.98 8.78
CA LEU A 292 4.31 11.92 9.73
C LEU A 292 4.20 10.64 10.55
N SER A 293 5.30 9.90 10.68
CA SER A 293 5.36 8.66 11.45
C SER A 293 6.61 8.60 12.31
N PRO A 294 6.50 8.33 13.61
CA PRO A 294 7.67 8.04 14.44
C PRO A 294 8.26 6.69 14.01
N MET A 295 9.57 6.66 13.72
CA MET A 295 10.30 5.47 13.30
C MET A 295 11.53 5.27 14.19
N ASP A 296 12.13 4.08 14.20
CA ASP A 296 13.35 3.79 14.97
C ASP A 296 14.52 4.73 14.61
N GLN A 297 14.55 5.24 13.40
CA GLN A 297 15.63 6.10 12.90
C GLN A 297 15.31 7.61 12.98
N GLY A 298 14.20 7.99 13.60
CA GLY A 298 13.74 9.38 13.68
C GLY A 298 12.30 9.52 13.20
N LEU A 299 11.95 10.69 12.67
CA LEU A 299 10.61 10.95 12.12
C LEU A 299 10.63 10.76 10.60
N ARG A 300 9.72 9.95 10.06
CA ARG A 300 9.49 9.81 8.63
C ARG A 300 8.34 10.71 8.21
N ALA A 301 8.56 11.55 7.20
CA ALA A 301 7.48 12.22 6.49
C ALA A 301 7.30 11.58 5.13
N ALA A 302 6.16 10.96 4.89
CA ALA A 302 5.83 10.27 3.64
C ALA A 302 4.64 10.93 2.95
N GLY A 303 4.61 10.92 1.62
CA GLY A 303 3.48 11.52 0.92
C GLY A 303 3.67 11.57 -0.57
N THR A 304 2.88 12.43 -1.18
CA THR A 304 2.83 12.76 -2.60
C THR A 304 2.47 11.59 -3.52
N VAL A 305 1.92 11.93 -4.66
CA VAL A 305 1.69 11.05 -5.80
C VAL A 305 2.35 11.69 -7.02
N GLU A 306 3.27 10.96 -7.65
CA GLU A 306 3.85 11.38 -8.93
C GLU A 306 3.65 10.26 -9.95
N PHE A 307 3.02 10.59 -11.08
CA PHE A 307 3.01 9.69 -12.24
C PHE A 307 4.22 9.97 -13.12
N GLY A 308 5.04 8.94 -13.33
CA GLY A 308 6.29 9.06 -14.05
C GLY A 308 6.89 7.70 -14.40
N GLY A 309 6.12 6.63 -14.26
CA GLY A 309 6.55 5.26 -14.53
C GLY A 309 7.70 4.79 -13.63
N LEU A 310 8.23 3.63 -13.95
CA LEU A 310 9.23 2.94 -13.12
C LEU A 310 10.67 3.42 -13.36
N LYS A 311 10.96 4.06 -14.51
CA LYS A 311 12.35 4.33 -14.97
C LYS A 311 12.81 5.77 -14.74
N ASN A 312 11.89 6.73 -14.59
CA ASN A 312 12.26 8.12 -14.41
C ASN A 312 13.05 8.34 -13.09
N PRO A 313 14.05 9.24 -13.05
CA PRO A 313 14.78 9.53 -11.83
C PRO A 313 13.88 10.18 -10.76
N PRO A 314 14.24 10.11 -9.47
CA PRO A 314 13.54 10.80 -8.38
C PRO A 314 13.39 12.29 -8.64
N SER A 315 12.33 12.92 -8.13
CA SER A 315 12.05 14.33 -8.28
C SER A 315 12.44 15.12 -7.01
N PRO A 316 13.47 16.00 -7.07
CA PRO A 316 13.83 16.86 -5.94
C PRO A 316 12.64 17.70 -5.44
N LYS A 317 11.81 18.19 -6.36
CA LYS A 317 10.61 19.00 -6.01
C LYS A 317 9.61 18.22 -5.11
N ARG A 318 9.55 16.90 -5.18
CA ARG A 318 8.70 16.08 -4.30
C ARG A 318 9.28 15.99 -2.90
N ILE A 319 10.61 15.85 -2.82
CA ILE A 319 11.35 15.85 -1.55
C ILE A 319 11.20 17.21 -0.85
N GLU A 320 11.40 18.32 -1.59
CA GLU A 320 11.19 19.68 -1.08
C GLU A 320 9.76 19.91 -0.59
N TYR A 321 8.76 19.44 -1.37
CA TYR A 321 7.35 19.54 -0.97
C TYR A 321 7.11 18.86 0.38
N ILE A 322 7.51 17.58 0.51
CA ILE A 322 7.29 16.81 1.75
C ILE A 322 8.01 17.46 2.92
N THR A 323 9.27 17.90 2.72
CA THR A 323 10.06 18.56 3.75
C THR A 323 9.38 19.84 4.25
N ARG A 324 8.93 20.67 3.31
CA ARG A 324 8.22 21.92 3.65
C ARG A 324 6.92 21.68 4.40
N GLU A 325 6.08 20.74 3.94
CA GLU A 325 4.81 20.45 4.59
C GLU A 325 5.01 19.79 5.97
N ALA A 326 6.03 18.95 6.12
CA ALA A 326 6.42 18.39 7.43
C ALA A 326 6.86 19.51 8.41
N LYS A 327 7.70 20.47 7.96
CA LYS A 327 8.13 21.61 8.77
C LYS A 327 6.99 22.57 9.10
N LYS A 328 5.92 22.63 8.32
CA LYS A 328 4.69 23.34 8.70
C LYS A 328 3.96 22.65 9.85
N MET A 329 3.97 21.33 9.89
CA MET A 329 3.32 20.57 10.96
C MET A 329 4.14 20.57 12.25
N ILE A 330 5.47 20.59 12.15
CA ILE A 330 6.41 20.63 13.30
C ILE A 330 7.55 21.59 12.97
N SER A 331 7.60 22.77 13.61
CA SER A 331 8.55 23.86 13.29
C SER A 331 10.02 23.51 13.48
N ASN A 332 10.33 22.71 14.50
CA ASN A 332 11.71 22.46 14.93
C ASN A 332 12.33 21.20 14.27
N LEU A 333 11.81 20.79 13.12
CA LEU A 333 12.43 19.69 12.37
C LEU A 333 13.77 20.12 11.76
N PRO A 334 14.83 19.33 11.92
CA PRO A 334 16.10 19.56 11.23
C PRO A 334 15.91 19.42 9.70
N ASP A 335 16.99 19.57 8.95
CA ASP A 335 16.96 19.16 7.55
C ASP A 335 16.91 17.63 7.43
N PRO A 336 16.22 17.10 6.42
CA PRO A 336 16.18 15.66 6.22
C PRO A 336 17.55 15.12 5.87
N TYR A 337 17.92 13.99 6.49
CA TYR A 337 19.22 13.35 6.23
C TYR A 337 19.14 12.26 5.16
N ASP A 338 17.94 11.80 4.83
CA ASP A 338 17.70 10.74 3.85
C ASP A 338 16.37 10.95 3.13
N SER A 339 16.28 10.43 1.90
CA SER A 339 15.06 10.41 1.10
C SER A 339 14.94 9.11 0.32
N TRP A 340 13.72 8.70 0.04
CA TRP A 340 13.43 7.48 -0.67
C TRP A 340 12.27 7.63 -1.65
N LEU A 341 12.35 6.88 -2.74
CA LEU A 341 11.29 6.75 -3.75
C LEU A 341 10.77 5.32 -3.80
N GLY A 342 9.45 5.16 -3.74
CA GLY A 342 8.77 3.88 -3.95
C GLY A 342 7.68 3.91 -5.00
N PHE A 343 7.31 2.72 -5.43
CA PHE A 343 6.36 2.48 -6.51
C PHE A 343 5.11 1.80 -5.96
N ARG A 344 4.02 2.57 -5.76
CA ARG A 344 2.74 2.01 -5.33
C ARG A 344 2.02 1.42 -6.54
N PRO A 345 1.59 0.16 -6.48
CA PRO A 345 0.82 -0.47 -7.56
C PRO A 345 -0.62 0.02 -7.53
N THR A 346 -1.04 0.83 -8.49
CA THR A 346 -2.36 1.46 -8.47
C THR A 346 -3.20 1.07 -9.66
N LEU A 347 -4.44 0.67 -9.38
CA LEU A 347 -5.45 0.35 -10.39
C LEU A 347 -6.46 1.49 -10.48
N PRO A 348 -7.08 1.74 -11.65
CA PRO A 348 -7.96 2.89 -11.83
C PRO A 348 -9.27 2.81 -11.03
N ASP A 349 -9.66 1.61 -10.57
CA ASP A 349 -10.81 1.36 -9.69
C ASP A 349 -10.43 1.31 -8.20
N PHE A 350 -9.14 1.48 -7.86
CA PHE A 350 -8.59 1.42 -6.50
C PHE A 350 -8.82 0.10 -5.74
N VAL A 351 -9.19 -0.96 -6.43
CA VAL A 351 -9.41 -2.30 -5.84
C VAL A 351 -8.26 -3.23 -6.26
N PRO A 352 -7.62 -3.97 -5.35
CA PRO A 352 -6.52 -4.88 -5.71
C PRO A 352 -6.97 -6.02 -6.62
N VAL A 353 -6.05 -6.60 -7.36
CA VAL A 353 -6.24 -7.87 -8.06
C VAL A 353 -5.80 -9.00 -7.15
N ILE A 354 -6.75 -9.87 -6.79
CA ILE A 354 -6.53 -11.06 -5.97
C ILE A 354 -7.32 -12.20 -6.59
N GLY A 355 -6.65 -13.23 -7.10
CA GLY A 355 -7.33 -14.38 -7.70
C GLY A 355 -6.56 -15.07 -8.80
N GLU A 356 -7.22 -16.01 -9.44
CA GLU A 356 -6.70 -16.81 -10.55
C GLU A 356 -6.67 -16.00 -11.85
N SER A 357 -5.66 -16.23 -12.68
CA SER A 357 -5.56 -15.73 -14.04
C SER A 357 -6.77 -16.14 -14.87
N LYS A 358 -7.18 -15.30 -15.84
CA LYS A 358 -8.25 -15.66 -16.78
C LYS A 358 -7.80 -16.73 -17.79
N ASN A 359 -6.52 -16.73 -18.13
CA ASN A 359 -5.97 -17.52 -19.20
C ASN A 359 -5.29 -18.81 -18.70
N PHE A 360 -4.86 -18.86 -17.41
CA PHE A 360 -4.04 -19.95 -16.86
C PHE A 360 -4.53 -20.36 -15.47
N SER A 361 -4.99 -21.59 -15.30
CA SER A 361 -5.52 -22.11 -14.04
C SER A 361 -4.46 -22.40 -12.96
N ASN A 362 -3.19 -22.27 -13.29
CA ASN A 362 -2.06 -22.45 -12.38
C ASN A 362 -1.31 -21.13 -12.08
N ILE A 363 -1.84 -19.99 -12.54
CA ILE A 363 -1.25 -18.67 -12.31
C ILE A 363 -2.24 -17.81 -11.49
N PHE A 364 -1.75 -17.15 -10.46
CA PHE A 364 -2.50 -16.34 -9.52
C PHE A 364 -1.89 -14.95 -9.37
N TYR A 365 -2.69 -13.98 -9.00
CA TYR A 365 -2.32 -12.59 -8.84
C TYR A 365 -2.61 -12.09 -7.42
N ALA A 366 -1.69 -11.31 -6.87
CA ALA A 366 -1.84 -10.59 -5.62
C ALA A 366 -1.10 -9.25 -5.70
N PHE A 367 -1.69 -8.25 -6.36
CA PHE A 367 -1.08 -6.92 -6.53
C PHE A 367 -2.13 -5.81 -6.70
N GLY A 368 -1.69 -4.57 -6.86
CA GLY A 368 -2.61 -3.44 -7.09
C GLY A 368 -3.22 -2.86 -5.82
N HIS A 369 -2.57 -3.03 -4.67
CA HIS A 369 -3.07 -2.63 -3.35
C HIS A 369 -2.92 -1.12 -3.08
N ASN A 370 -2.57 -0.30 -4.05
CA ASN A 370 -2.34 1.14 -3.93
C ASN A 370 -1.36 1.45 -2.77
N HIS A 371 -1.76 2.31 -1.83
CA HIS A 371 -1.02 2.62 -0.61
C HIS A 371 -1.35 1.68 0.58
N LEU A 372 -2.21 0.68 0.38
CA LEU A 372 -2.70 -0.21 1.44
C LEU A 372 -2.08 -1.61 1.42
N GLY A 373 -1.06 -1.85 0.59
CA GLY A 373 -0.41 -3.17 0.51
C GLY A 373 0.15 -3.64 1.86
N TRP A 374 0.69 -2.72 2.66
CA TRP A 374 1.14 -3.01 4.01
C TRP A 374 -0.01 -3.49 4.91
N THR A 375 -1.15 -2.83 4.90
CA THR A 375 -2.33 -3.19 5.69
C THR A 375 -3.00 -4.47 5.22
N LEU A 376 -3.07 -4.68 3.90
CA LEU A 376 -3.83 -5.78 3.29
C LEU A 376 -3.00 -7.04 3.05
N GLY A 377 -1.70 -7.03 3.34
CA GLY A 377 -0.79 -8.15 3.05
C GLY A 377 -1.27 -9.47 3.67
N ALA A 378 -1.58 -9.48 4.96
CA ALA A 378 -2.00 -10.68 5.68
C ALA A 378 -3.33 -11.26 5.15
N ILE A 379 -4.37 -10.45 5.02
CA ILE A 379 -5.67 -10.91 4.48
C ILE A 379 -5.54 -11.36 3.03
N THR A 380 -4.73 -10.69 2.20
CA THR A 380 -4.46 -11.13 0.83
C THR A 380 -3.80 -12.49 0.81
N GLY A 381 -2.80 -12.70 1.67
CA GLY A 381 -2.13 -14.00 1.80
C GLY A 381 -3.07 -15.11 2.22
N SER A 382 -3.93 -14.85 3.21
CA SER A 382 -4.98 -15.77 3.66
C SER A 382 -5.92 -16.16 2.51
N ILE A 383 -6.39 -15.17 1.72
CA ILE A 383 -7.25 -15.38 0.56
C ILE A 383 -6.55 -16.23 -0.50
N ILE A 384 -5.36 -15.86 -0.93
CA ILE A 384 -4.58 -16.58 -1.95
C ILE A 384 -4.33 -18.01 -1.53
N SER A 385 -3.96 -18.23 -0.27
CA SER A 385 -3.73 -19.60 0.23
C SER A 385 -4.99 -20.47 0.14
N LYS A 386 -6.17 -19.92 0.40
CA LYS A 386 -7.45 -20.63 0.27
C LYS A 386 -7.78 -20.93 -1.20
N ILE A 387 -7.58 -19.96 -2.09
CA ILE A 387 -7.83 -20.14 -3.54
C ILE A 387 -6.91 -21.26 -4.08
N ILE A 388 -5.61 -21.20 -3.81
CA ILE A 388 -4.65 -22.19 -4.29
C ILE A 388 -4.93 -23.59 -3.70
N SER A 389 -5.33 -23.65 -2.42
CA SER A 389 -5.68 -24.93 -1.77
C SER A 389 -7.05 -25.48 -2.22
N LYS A 390 -7.84 -24.69 -2.94
CA LYS A 390 -9.25 -25.00 -3.29
C LYS A 390 -10.14 -25.17 -2.06
N ASP A 391 -9.83 -24.48 -0.97
CA ASP A 391 -10.65 -24.45 0.22
C ASP A 391 -11.84 -23.50 0.01
N GLY A 392 -12.99 -23.84 0.56
CA GLY A 392 -14.17 -22.99 0.50
C GLY A 392 -13.90 -21.60 1.11
N VAL A 393 -14.30 -20.56 0.44
CA VAL A 393 -14.04 -19.17 0.87
C VAL A 393 -15.35 -18.44 1.08
N ASN A 394 -15.55 -17.89 2.29
CA ASN A 394 -16.77 -17.19 2.68
C ASN A 394 -16.94 -15.78 2.11
N LEU A 395 -15.88 -15.22 1.47
CA LEU A 395 -15.91 -13.90 0.84
C LEU A 395 -16.13 -14.04 -0.67
N ASN A 396 -16.95 -13.18 -1.24
CA ASN A 396 -17.13 -13.13 -2.70
C ASN A 396 -15.91 -12.48 -3.36
N PHE A 397 -14.94 -13.31 -3.79
CA PHE A 397 -13.67 -12.85 -4.40
C PHE A 397 -13.81 -12.44 -5.86
N SER A 398 -14.92 -12.69 -6.52
CA SER A 398 -15.14 -12.25 -7.90
C SER A 398 -14.91 -10.75 -8.08
N LYS A 399 -15.14 -9.97 -7.00
CA LYS A 399 -14.92 -8.50 -6.97
C LYS A 399 -13.46 -8.10 -7.11
N TYR A 400 -12.51 -8.99 -6.77
CA TYR A 400 -11.06 -8.75 -6.81
C TYR A 400 -10.39 -9.50 -7.98
N SER A 401 -11.16 -10.35 -8.68
CA SER A 401 -10.67 -11.13 -9.81
C SER A 401 -10.14 -10.22 -10.95
N PRO A 402 -9.07 -10.64 -11.67
CA PRO A 402 -8.63 -9.96 -12.89
C PRO A 402 -9.71 -9.92 -13.98
N ALA A 403 -10.68 -10.83 -13.93
CA ALA A 403 -11.79 -10.89 -14.90
C ALA A 403 -12.68 -9.63 -14.93
N ARG A 404 -12.57 -8.73 -13.94
CA ARG A 404 -13.27 -7.44 -13.94
C ARG A 404 -12.72 -6.44 -14.96
N PHE A 405 -11.50 -6.65 -15.44
CA PHE A 405 -10.92 -5.88 -16.53
C PHE A 405 -11.15 -6.62 -17.86
N ARG A 406 -11.90 -5.99 -18.77
CA ARG A 406 -12.22 -6.51 -20.09
C ARG A 406 -11.45 -5.75 -21.16
#